data_7b6efd28704576b40b9a3a9ad6aca304
#
_entry.id   7b6efd28704576b40b9a3a9ad6aca304
#
_cell.length_a   1.000
_cell.length_b   1.000
_cell.length_c   1.000
_cell.angle_alpha   90.00
_cell.angle_beta   90.00
_cell.angle_gamma   90.00
#
_symmetry.space_group_name_H-M   'P 1'
#
loop_
_entity.id
_entity.type
_entity.pdbx_description
1 polymer ?
#
loop_
_entity_poly.entity_id
_entity_poly.type
_entity_poly.pdbx_seq_one_letter_code
_entity_poly.pdbx_strand_id
1 'polypeptide(L)'
;MRAAQLLGVKTVLYAVTPGPFEKVKERELALSVFSSFSLVVIREKLSKKNLEKWGFPTEHVIWAPCPSFLFEANKSYKSEWTEKIENTHKNNRKAIGITFGGFNMPIGPYDMWPRENSQYTVFLEIAKYIINHMNSDIIIFSHTNGFELPPNFKLKPGRDYMILKQYYDLLVQKNEKYKQHVTLVDEPLLPCDLKSLIGKMDMLITGRVHASVAATSQCIPTVYIEYDRNVIYSDKMYGFSSQIGMDEYVCIPGDRESLKNTILSCYKNIEQIKMQLQHRIPQIQMQAEKIFEVIKEDVQGSVDL
;
A
#
# COMPACT_ATOMS: atom_id res chain seq x y z
N MET A 1 20.01 13.12 -8.75
CA MET A 1 20.73 12.60 -7.57
C MET A 1 22.23 12.49 -7.83
N ARG A 2 22.72 11.68 -8.78
CA ARG A 2 24.17 11.55 -9.05
C ARG A 2 24.86 12.89 -9.35
N ALA A 3 24.22 13.80 -10.08
CA ALA A 3 24.79 15.13 -10.32
C ALA A 3 25.01 15.94 -9.02
N ALA A 4 24.09 15.88 -8.06
CA ALA A 4 24.26 16.52 -6.78
C ALA A 4 25.44 15.93 -5.98
N GLN A 5 25.57 14.60 -5.99
CA GLN A 5 26.71 13.91 -5.36
C GLN A 5 28.05 14.32 -5.98
N LEU A 6 28.11 14.43 -7.31
CA LEU A 6 29.31 14.85 -8.05
C LEU A 6 29.70 16.32 -7.74
N LEU A 7 28.73 17.15 -7.35
CA LEU A 7 28.92 18.53 -6.93
C LEU A 7 29.23 18.62 -5.40
N GLY A 8 29.45 17.51 -4.72
CA GLY A 8 29.73 17.48 -3.28
C GLY A 8 28.52 17.73 -2.38
N VAL A 9 27.30 17.73 -2.96
CA VAL A 9 26.08 17.91 -2.15
C VAL A 9 25.78 16.61 -1.41
N LYS A 10 25.62 16.70 -0.10
CA LYS A 10 25.22 15.59 0.74
C LYS A 10 23.83 15.09 0.34
N THR A 11 23.68 13.78 0.21
CA THR A 11 22.43 13.18 -0.26
C THR A 11 21.97 12.08 0.70
N VAL A 12 20.70 12.11 1.06
CA VAL A 12 20.03 11.10 1.89
C VAL A 12 19.00 10.36 1.05
N LEU A 13 18.99 9.05 1.15
CA LEU A 13 17.94 8.21 0.55
C LEU A 13 16.93 7.84 1.64
N TYR A 14 15.70 8.35 1.55
CA TYR A 14 14.75 8.27 2.65
C TYR A 14 13.48 7.48 2.30
N ALA A 15 13.08 6.59 3.23
CA ALA A 15 11.85 5.80 3.23
C ALA A 15 11.65 4.94 1.96
N VAL A 16 12.71 4.30 1.50
CA VAL A 16 12.72 3.50 0.28
C VAL A 16 12.63 2.00 0.55
N THR A 17 12.22 1.26 -0.50
CA THR A 17 12.46 -0.16 -0.69
C THR A 17 13.37 -0.28 -1.92
N PRO A 18 14.69 -0.35 -1.74
CA PRO A 18 15.64 -0.38 -2.85
C PRO A 18 15.63 -1.73 -3.58
N GLY A 19 15.88 -1.69 -4.87
CA GLY A 19 15.98 -2.87 -5.71
C GLY A 19 14.64 -3.29 -6.33
N PRO A 20 14.66 -4.45 -6.99
CA PRO A 20 15.77 -5.37 -7.12
C PRO A 20 16.85 -4.89 -8.09
N PHE A 21 18.05 -5.43 -7.95
CA PHE A 21 19.20 -5.13 -8.79
C PHE A 21 19.74 -6.43 -9.42
N GLU A 22 18.92 -7.11 -10.20
CA GLU A 22 19.25 -8.42 -10.76
C GLU A 22 20.19 -8.33 -11.94
N LYS A 23 20.02 -7.30 -12.80
CA LYS A 23 20.89 -7.11 -13.96
C LYS A 23 22.21 -6.47 -13.55
N VAL A 24 23.33 -7.06 -13.98
CA VAL A 24 24.69 -6.65 -13.60
C VAL A 24 24.92 -5.16 -13.84
N LYS A 25 24.63 -4.65 -15.05
CA LYS A 25 24.84 -3.22 -15.40
C LYS A 25 23.99 -2.27 -14.55
N GLU A 26 22.76 -2.63 -14.26
CA GLU A 26 21.87 -1.84 -13.39
C GLU A 26 22.39 -1.83 -11.96
N ARG A 27 22.92 -2.96 -11.49
CA ARG A 27 23.51 -3.11 -10.15
C ARG A 27 24.78 -2.27 -10.00
N GLU A 28 25.68 -2.31 -10.97
CA GLU A 28 26.92 -1.50 -10.96
C GLU A 28 26.62 0.00 -10.92
N LEU A 29 25.67 0.47 -11.74
CA LEU A 29 25.23 1.85 -11.71
C LEU A 29 24.58 2.21 -10.37
N ALA A 30 23.66 1.37 -9.89
CA ALA A 30 22.99 1.56 -8.59
C ALA A 30 23.99 1.59 -7.46
N LEU A 31 25.00 0.70 -7.44
CA LEU A 31 26.05 0.64 -6.44
C LEU A 31 26.87 1.94 -6.40
N SER A 32 27.26 2.48 -7.56
CA SER A 32 28.01 3.74 -7.63
C SER A 32 27.27 4.94 -7.06
N VAL A 33 25.93 4.96 -7.19
CA VAL A 33 25.08 6.00 -6.61
C VAL A 33 24.82 5.75 -5.13
N PHE A 34 24.55 4.48 -4.78
CA PHE A 34 24.20 4.06 -3.43
C PHE A 34 25.33 4.31 -2.44
N SER A 35 26.57 3.97 -2.80
CA SER A 35 27.78 4.19 -1.97
C SER A 35 28.08 5.67 -1.71
N SER A 36 27.43 6.59 -2.44
CA SER A 36 27.64 8.03 -2.29
C SER A 36 26.56 8.71 -1.44
N PHE A 37 25.58 7.97 -0.91
CA PHE A 37 24.69 8.53 0.09
C PHE A 37 25.37 8.63 1.44
N SER A 38 25.14 9.73 2.15
CA SER A 38 25.60 9.86 3.54
C SER A 38 24.76 8.99 4.47
N LEU A 39 23.48 8.86 4.18
CA LEU A 39 22.54 8.08 4.96
C LEU A 39 21.50 7.42 4.02
N VAL A 40 21.18 6.16 4.29
CA VAL A 40 20.08 5.43 3.63
C VAL A 40 19.10 4.95 4.69
N VAL A 41 17.87 5.45 4.61
CA VAL A 41 16.78 5.03 5.50
C VAL A 41 15.83 4.13 4.72
N ILE A 42 15.83 2.86 5.07
CA ILE A 42 14.91 1.88 4.51
C ILE A 42 13.64 1.80 5.37
N ARG A 43 12.48 1.58 4.75
CA ARG A 43 11.19 1.55 5.44
C ARG A 43 10.77 0.17 5.95
N GLU A 44 11.50 -0.89 5.62
CA GLU A 44 11.29 -2.25 6.12
C GLU A 44 12.63 -3.01 6.20
N LYS A 45 12.75 -3.86 7.23
CA LYS A 45 14.04 -4.50 7.56
C LYS A 45 14.54 -5.48 6.51
N LEU A 46 13.64 -6.05 5.72
CA LEU A 46 13.98 -7.03 4.69
C LEU A 46 14.84 -6.42 3.58
N SER A 47 14.67 -5.14 3.29
CA SER A 47 15.50 -4.39 2.33
C SER A 47 16.98 -4.43 2.65
N LYS A 48 17.38 -4.39 3.94
CA LYS A 48 18.79 -4.47 4.33
C LYS A 48 19.39 -5.82 3.93
N LYS A 49 18.68 -6.91 4.22
CA LYS A 49 19.11 -8.27 3.84
C LYS A 49 19.24 -8.42 2.32
N ASN A 50 18.30 -7.82 1.57
CA ASN A 50 18.35 -7.85 0.12
C ASN A 50 19.52 -7.04 -0.45
N LEU A 51 19.82 -5.87 0.12
CA LEU A 51 20.98 -5.08 -0.25
C LEU A 51 22.29 -5.86 -0.02
N GLU A 52 22.45 -6.47 1.15
CA GLU A 52 23.60 -7.32 1.50
C GLU A 52 23.76 -8.47 0.50
N LYS A 53 22.66 -9.16 0.15
CA LYS A 53 22.64 -10.22 -0.85
C LYS A 53 23.13 -9.76 -2.24
N TRP A 54 22.86 -8.51 -2.61
CA TRP A 54 23.30 -7.93 -3.88
C TRP A 54 24.68 -7.24 -3.80
N GLY A 55 25.35 -7.32 -2.65
CA GLY A 55 26.72 -6.79 -2.45
C GLY A 55 26.78 -5.28 -2.25
N PHE A 56 25.69 -4.65 -1.77
CA PHE A 56 25.69 -3.24 -1.44
C PHE A 56 26.29 -3.01 -0.03
N PRO A 57 27.04 -1.92 0.19
CA PRO A 57 27.47 -1.52 1.53
C PRO A 57 26.24 -1.14 2.36
N THR A 58 26.17 -1.62 3.60
CA THR A 58 25.01 -1.41 4.47
C THR A 58 25.35 -0.74 5.80
N GLU A 59 26.57 -0.25 5.98
CA GLU A 59 27.04 0.41 7.20
C GLU A 59 26.26 1.69 7.49
N HIS A 60 25.90 2.42 6.42
CA HIS A 60 25.13 3.67 6.46
C HIS A 60 23.61 3.44 6.24
N VAL A 61 23.18 2.17 6.27
CA VAL A 61 21.76 1.81 6.11
C VAL A 61 21.11 1.60 7.45
N ILE A 62 20.12 2.43 7.76
CA ILE A 62 19.30 2.31 8.95
C ILE A 62 17.84 2.03 8.57
N TRP A 63 17.11 1.45 9.49
CA TRP A 63 15.69 1.20 9.35
C TRP A 63 14.87 2.22 10.14
N ALA A 64 13.83 2.76 9.51
CA ALA A 64 12.77 3.49 10.19
C ALA A 64 11.42 3.22 9.50
N PRO A 65 10.31 3.26 10.25
CA PRO A 65 8.99 3.13 9.65
C PRO A 65 8.71 4.22 8.60
N CYS A 66 7.79 3.91 7.69
CA CYS A 66 7.39 4.86 6.66
C CYS A 66 6.79 6.14 7.29
N PRO A 67 7.22 7.35 6.87
CA PRO A 67 6.68 8.60 7.40
C PRO A 67 5.19 8.79 7.16
N SER A 68 4.61 8.03 6.22
CA SER A 68 3.17 8.06 5.97
C SER A 68 2.32 7.59 7.17
N PHE A 69 2.93 6.97 8.19
CA PHE A 69 2.25 6.71 9.47
C PHE A 69 1.90 7.99 10.23
N LEU A 70 2.66 9.09 9.99
CA LEU A 70 2.46 10.39 10.62
C LEU A 70 1.47 11.27 9.85
N PHE A 71 1.14 10.89 8.62
CA PHE A 71 0.24 11.66 7.78
C PHE A 71 -1.19 11.63 8.34
N GLU A 72 -1.79 12.80 8.53
CA GLU A 72 -3.11 12.91 9.14
C GLU A 72 -4.25 12.74 8.13
N ALA A 73 -5.35 12.17 8.60
CA ALA A 73 -6.61 12.10 7.89
C ALA A 73 -7.36 13.44 7.99
N ASN A 74 -8.10 13.82 6.96
CA ASN A 74 -9.01 14.97 7.02
C ASN A 74 -10.24 14.62 7.86
N LYS A 75 -10.27 15.09 9.11
CA LYS A 75 -11.35 14.78 10.07
C LYS A 75 -12.72 15.33 9.65
N SER A 76 -12.75 16.34 8.79
CA SER A 76 -13.96 16.98 8.30
C SER A 76 -14.47 16.39 6.97
N TYR A 77 -13.77 15.42 6.39
CA TYR A 77 -14.13 14.84 5.10
C TYR A 77 -15.49 14.16 5.14
N LYS A 78 -16.38 14.58 4.24
CA LYS A 78 -17.69 14.01 3.98
C LYS A 78 -17.91 13.88 2.49
N SER A 79 -18.48 12.78 2.07
CA SER A 79 -18.81 12.49 0.66
C SER A 79 -19.93 11.45 0.59
N GLU A 80 -20.48 11.25 -0.59
CA GLU A 80 -21.45 10.19 -0.84
C GLU A 80 -20.90 8.79 -0.46
N TRP A 81 -19.59 8.56 -0.61
CA TRP A 81 -18.96 7.28 -0.25
C TRP A 81 -18.90 7.08 1.25
N THR A 82 -18.63 8.14 2.03
CA THR A 82 -18.69 8.06 3.50
C THR A 82 -20.13 7.80 3.98
N GLU A 83 -21.12 8.41 3.32
CA GLU A 83 -22.53 8.15 3.62
C GLU A 83 -22.94 6.71 3.26
N LYS A 84 -22.42 6.15 2.16
CA LYS A 84 -22.64 4.74 1.80
C LYS A 84 -22.08 3.79 2.85
N ILE A 85 -20.87 4.05 3.38
CA ILE A 85 -20.28 3.26 4.47
C ILE A 85 -21.17 3.36 5.73
N GLU A 86 -21.62 4.56 6.09
CA GLU A 86 -22.50 4.77 7.23
C GLU A 86 -23.84 4.02 7.07
N ASN A 87 -24.39 3.99 5.87
CA ASN A 87 -25.60 3.22 5.56
C ASN A 87 -25.35 1.70 5.62
N THR A 88 -24.18 1.23 5.19
CA THR A 88 -23.76 -0.16 5.37
C THR A 88 -23.80 -0.54 6.85
N HIS A 89 -23.22 0.28 7.72
CA HIS A 89 -23.21 0.05 9.16
C HIS A 89 -24.64 0.11 9.78
N LYS A 90 -25.49 1.05 9.35
CA LYS A 90 -26.91 1.10 9.78
C LYS A 90 -27.69 -0.17 9.44
N ASN A 91 -27.29 -0.86 8.37
CA ASN A 91 -27.87 -2.14 7.96
C ASN A 91 -27.19 -3.36 8.63
N ASN A 92 -26.41 -3.14 9.70
CA ASN A 92 -25.65 -4.17 10.42
C ASN A 92 -24.72 -4.98 9.51
N ARG A 93 -24.16 -4.36 8.45
CA ARG A 93 -23.18 -4.95 7.56
C ARG A 93 -21.83 -4.28 7.78
N LYS A 94 -20.74 -4.97 7.46
CA LYS A 94 -19.39 -4.41 7.51
C LYS A 94 -18.98 -3.82 6.16
N ALA A 95 -18.23 -2.73 6.18
CA ALA A 95 -17.66 -2.12 5.00
C ALA A 95 -16.21 -2.62 4.78
N ILE A 96 -15.97 -3.34 3.69
CA ILE A 96 -14.65 -3.87 3.34
C ILE A 96 -14.10 -3.10 2.15
N GLY A 97 -12.95 -2.43 2.35
CA GLY A 97 -12.23 -1.76 1.27
C GLY A 97 -11.46 -2.74 0.41
N ILE A 98 -11.44 -2.51 -0.90
CA ILE A 98 -10.60 -3.27 -1.84
C ILE A 98 -9.84 -2.31 -2.75
N THR A 99 -8.52 -2.44 -2.76
CA THR A 99 -7.64 -1.72 -3.70
C THR A 99 -6.43 -2.56 -4.09
N PHE A 100 -6.20 -2.71 -5.38
CA PHE A 100 -5.05 -3.40 -5.94
C PHE A 100 -4.67 -2.80 -7.31
N GLY A 101 -3.51 -3.14 -7.80
CA GLY A 101 -3.03 -2.71 -9.11
C GLY A 101 -2.53 -3.87 -9.95
N GLY A 102 -2.03 -3.57 -11.15
CA GLY A 102 -1.54 -4.58 -12.08
C GLY A 102 -0.46 -5.50 -11.51
N PHE A 103 0.34 -5.04 -10.58
CA PHE A 103 1.37 -5.84 -9.90
C PHE A 103 0.81 -6.97 -9.00
N ASN A 104 -0.46 -6.89 -8.64
CA ASN A 104 -1.14 -7.91 -7.84
C ASN A 104 -1.91 -8.90 -8.71
N MET A 105 -1.83 -8.75 -10.04
CA MET A 105 -2.47 -9.64 -11.00
C MET A 105 -1.50 -10.75 -11.40
N PRO A 106 -1.98 -11.98 -11.64
CA PRO A 106 -1.11 -13.13 -11.88
C PRO A 106 -0.35 -13.12 -13.21
N ILE A 107 -0.66 -12.21 -14.12
CA ILE A 107 -0.07 -12.13 -15.46
C ILE A 107 0.27 -10.68 -15.81
N GLY A 108 1.54 -10.43 -16.21
CA GLY A 108 2.00 -9.11 -16.69
C GLY A 108 1.71 -8.87 -18.19
N PRO A 109 2.05 -7.69 -18.74
CA PRO A 109 2.68 -6.55 -18.07
C PRO A 109 1.74 -5.81 -17.14
N TYR A 110 2.31 -5.28 -16.07
CA TYR A 110 1.56 -4.78 -14.90
C TYR A 110 0.83 -3.45 -15.12
N ASP A 111 1.19 -2.72 -16.16
CA ASP A 111 0.62 -1.41 -16.51
C ASP A 111 -0.45 -1.52 -17.62
N MET A 112 -0.69 -2.73 -18.14
CA MET A 112 -1.60 -2.95 -19.25
C MET A 112 -3.05 -2.84 -18.81
N TRP A 113 -3.84 -2.13 -19.62
CA TRP A 113 -5.28 -2.07 -19.54
C TRP A 113 -5.84 -1.84 -20.97
N PRO A 114 -6.99 -2.45 -21.36
CA PRO A 114 -7.79 -3.41 -20.58
C PRO A 114 -7.08 -4.76 -20.40
N ARG A 115 -7.47 -5.48 -19.36
CA ARG A 115 -6.94 -6.81 -19.06
C ARG A 115 -7.92 -7.90 -19.47
N GLU A 116 -7.40 -9.11 -19.66
CA GLU A 116 -8.22 -10.30 -19.86
C GLU A 116 -9.14 -10.52 -18.66
N ASN A 117 -10.43 -10.74 -18.91
CA ASN A 117 -11.44 -10.93 -17.85
C ASN A 117 -11.11 -12.13 -16.94
N SER A 118 -10.43 -13.15 -17.46
CA SER A 118 -9.97 -14.32 -16.73
C SER A 118 -9.01 -13.98 -15.59
N GLN A 119 -8.23 -12.93 -15.72
CA GLN A 119 -7.28 -12.47 -14.69
C GLN A 119 -7.97 -11.96 -13.42
N TYR A 120 -9.24 -11.57 -13.52
CA TYR A 120 -10.05 -11.12 -12.38
C TYR A 120 -10.77 -12.24 -11.65
N THR A 121 -10.72 -13.48 -12.14
CA THR A 121 -11.55 -14.60 -11.64
C THR A 121 -11.46 -14.77 -10.13
N VAL A 122 -10.25 -14.82 -9.58
CA VAL A 122 -10.02 -14.99 -8.13
C VAL A 122 -10.62 -13.82 -7.34
N PHE A 123 -10.39 -12.58 -7.77
CA PHE A 123 -10.92 -11.40 -7.10
C PHE A 123 -12.45 -11.32 -7.16
N LEU A 124 -13.05 -11.71 -8.31
CA LEU A 124 -14.50 -11.76 -8.47
C LEU A 124 -15.14 -12.81 -7.56
N GLU A 125 -14.54 -13.98 -7.42
CA GLU A 125 -15.01 -15.02 -6.52
C GLU A 125 -14.92 -14.58 -5.05
N ILE A 126 -13.84 -13.93 -4.66
CA ILE A 126 -13.66 -13.37 -3.33
C ILE A 126 -14.73 -12.29 -3.05
N ALA A 127 -14.97 -11.36 -3.98
CA ALA A 127 -16.01 -10.35 -3.80
C ALA A 127 -17.39 -10.97 -3.59
N LYS A 128 -17.75 -11.96 -4.41
CA LYS A 128 -19.01 -12.70 -4.25
C LYS A 128 -19.09 -13.41 -2.89
N TYR A 129 -17.99 -13.98 -2.43
CA TYR A 129 -17.93 -14.63 -1.14
C TYR A 129 -18.14 -13.63 0.01
N ILE A 130 -17.48 -12.48 -0.05
CA ILE A 130 -17.62 -11.38 0.93
C ILE A 130 -19.10 -10.95 1.03
N ILE A 131 -19.73 -10.68 -0.10
CA ILE A 131 -21.11 -10.18 -0.15
C ILE A 131 -22.11 -11.23 0.36
N ASN A 132 -21.96 -12.48 -0.09
CA ASN A 132 -22.96 -13.53 0.15
C ASN A 132 -22.79 -14.24 1.50
N HIS A 133 -21.56 -14.29 2.08
CA HIS A 133 -21.24 -15.13 3.24
C HIS A 133 -20.63 -14.37 4.43
N MET A 134 -20.16 -13.13 4.22
CA MET A 134 -19.54 -12.34 5.28
C MET A 134 -20.40 -11.16 5.75
N ASN A 135 -21.64 -11.06 5.30
CA ASN A 135 -22.55 -9.95 5.61
C ASN A 135 -21.86 -8.59 5.48
N SER A 136 -21.20 -8.34 4.35
CA SER A 136 -20.39 -7.16 4.12
C SER A 136 -20.66 -6.52 2.77
N ASP A 137 -20.43 -5.22 2.68
CA ASP A 137 -20.44 -4.45 1.45
C ASP A 137 -18.99 -4.09 1.06
N ILE A 138 -18.76 -3.89 -0.22
CA ILE A 138 -17.42 -3.65 -0.78
C ILE A 138 -17.30 -2.21 -1.25
N ILE A 139 -16.21 -1.55 -0.85
CA ILE A 139 -15.81 -0.23 -1.32
C ILE A 139 -14.54 -0.37 -2.16
N ILE A 140 -14.66 -0.19 -3.46
CA ILE A 140 -13.52 -0.27 -4.41
C ILE A 140 -13.01 1.15 -4.63
N PHE A 141 -11.71 1.37 -4.47
CA PHE A 141 -11.08 2.68 -4.68
C PHE A 141 -9.66 2.57 -5.21
N SER A 142 -9.25 3.56 -6.00
CA SER A 142 -7.85 3.70 -6.42
C SER A 142 -7.04 4.42 -5.35
N HIS A 143 -5.85 3.89 -5.03
CA HIS A 143 -4.90 4.58 -4.15
C HIS A 143 -3.84 5.36 -4.94
N THR A 144 -3.89 5.33 -6.26
CA THR A 144 -2.97 6.07 -7.13
C THR A 144 -3.72 7.18 -7.85
N ASN A 145 -3.15 8.38 -7.81
CA ASN A 145 -3.62 9.52 -8.58
C ASN A 145 -2.60 9.91 -9.65
N GLY A 146 -3.06 10.54 -10.71
CA GLY A 146 -2.28 11.29 -11.66
C GLY A 146 -2.61 12.77 -11.57
N PHE A 147 -1.92 13.57 -12.37
CA PHE A 147 -2.19 14.99 -12.55
C PHE A 147 -2.32 15.30 -14.03
N GLU A 148 -3.18 16.25 -14.36
CA GLU A 148 -3.16 16.86 -15.67
C GLU A 148 -1.87 17.67 -15.84
N LEU A 149 -1.41 17.76 -17.09
CA LEU A 149 -0.26 18.61 -17.41
C LEU A 149 -0.57 20.09 -17.17
N PRO A 150 0.47 20.92 -16.98
CA PRO A 150 0.28 22.38 -16.90
C PRO A 150 -0.61 22.92 -18.03
N PRO A 151 -1.37 23.96 -17.80
CA PRO A 151 -1.44 24.78 -16.57
C PRO A 151 -2.42 24.29 -15.49
N ASN A 152 -3.24 23.29 -15.76
CA ASN A 152 -4.39 22.96 -14.92
C ASN A 152 -4.04 22.20 -13.64
N PHE A 153 -3.04 21.29 -13.69
CA PHE A 153 -2.61 20.45 -12.56
C PHE A 153 -3.74 19.75 -11.77
N LYS A 154 -4.89 19.52 -12.40
CA LYS A 154 -6.00 18.84 -11.73
C LYS A 154 -5.63 17.39 -11.42
N LEU A 155 -6.09 16.91 -10.28
CA LEU A 155 -6.08 15.50 -9.97
C LEU A 155 -6.89 14.74 -11.03
N LYS A 156 -6.35 13.62 -11.45
CA LYS A 156 -7.07 12.65 -12.31
C LYS A 156 -6.89 11.24 -11.78
N PRO A 157 -7.76 10.30 -12.14
CA PRO A 157 -7.60 8.90 -11.78
C PRO A 157 -6.23 8.38 -12.21
N GLY A 158 -5.57 7.68 -11.29
CA GLY A 158 -4.28 7.05 -11.57
C GLY A 158 -4.44 5.69 -12.30
N ARG A 159 -3.33 5.03 -12.58
CA ARG A 159 -3.30 3.78 -13.36
C ARG A 159 -4.10 2.63 -12.75
N ASP A 160 -4.25 2.59 -11.43
CA ASP A 160 -5.02 1.53 -10.76
C ASP A 160 -6.52 1.66 -11.00
N TYR A 161 -7.01 2.88 -11.19
CA TYR A 161 -8.44 3.15 -11.36
C TYR A 161 -9.05 2.34 -12.50
N MET A 162 -8.38 2.29 -13.66
CA MET A 162 -8.91 1.58 -14.83
C MET A 162 -9.02 0.07 -14.57
N ILE A 163 -8.07 -0.51 -13.83
CA ILE A 163 -8.09 -1.93 -13.44
C ILE A 163 -9.24 -2.19 -12.46
N LEU A 164 -9.40 -1.31 -11.47
CA LEU A 164 -10.44 -1.44 -10.46
C LEU A 164 -11.82 -1.15 -11.02
N LYS A 165 -11.94 -0.23 -11.98
CA LYS A 165 -13.19 0.00 -12.72
C LYS A 165 -13.59 -1.23 -13.54
N GLN A 166 -12.66 -1.86 -14.27
CA GLN A 166 -12.95 -3.11 -14.97
C GLN A 166 -13.37 -4.22 -14.01
N TYR A 167 -12.72 -4.32 -12.86
CA TYR A 167 -13.12 -5.25 -11.80
C TYR A 167 -14.56 -4.99 -11.31
N TYR A 168 -14.89 -3.74 -11.02
CA TYR A 168 -16.24 -3.32 -10.63
C TYR A 168 -17.26 -3.68 -11.72
N ASP A 169 -17.00 -3.29 -12.96
CA ASP A 169 -17.91 -3.54 -14.10
C ASP A 169 -18.17 -5.05 -14.27
N LEU A 170 -17.14 -5.89 -14.20
CA LEU A 170 -17.27 -7.35 -14.28
C LEU A 170 -18.06 -7.94 -13.12
N LEU A 171 -17.98 -7.34 -11.93
CA LEU A 171 -18.71 -7.81 -10.76
C LEU A 171 -20.20 -7.47 -10.85
N VAL A 172 -20.54 -6.24 -11.25
CA VAL A 172 -21.94 -5.76 -11.28
C VAL A 172 -22.69 -6.17 -12.54
N GLN A 173 -22.01 -6.28 -13.72
CA GLN A 173 -22.65 -6.70 -14.97
C GLN A 173 -23.23 -8.11 -14.92
N LYS A 174 -22.59 -9.02 -14.18
CA LYS A 174 -23.03 -10.41 -14.09
C LYS A 174 -24.25 -10.62 -13.19
N ASN A 175 -24.52 -9.69 -12.29
CA ASN A 175 -25.68 -9.78 -11.41
C ASN A 175 -25.98 -8.41 -10.78
N GLU A 176 -27.08 -7.80 -11.18
CA GLU A 176 -27.49 -6.50 -10.66
C GLU A 176 -27.72 -6.48 -9.14
N LYS A 177 -27.95 -7.65 -8.53
CA LYS A 177 -28.03 -7.82 -7.08
C LYS A 177 -26.75 -7.34 -6.38
N TYR A 178 -25.58 -7.43 -7.02
CA TYR A 178 -24.33 -6.96 -6.42
C TYR A 178 -24.18 -5.44 -6.43
N LYS A 179 -24.87 -4.74 -7.31
CA LYS A 179 -24.79 -3.28 -7.44
C LYS A 179 -25.13 -2.54 -6.14
N GLN A 180 -26.04 -3.07 -5.35
CA GLN A 180 -26.39 -2.48 -4.05
C GLN A 180 -25.34 -2.73 -2.94
N HIS A 181 -24.43 -3.69 -3.14
CA HIS A 181 -23.41 -4.12 -2.18
C HIS A 181 -22.00 -3.72 -2.58
N VAL A 182 -21.83 -3.04 -3.71
CA VAL A 182 -20.51 -2.64 -4.21
C VAL A 182 -20.53 -1.18 -4.61
N THR A 183 -19.61 -0.42 -4.05
CA THR A 183 -19.41 0.99 -4.39
C THR A 183 -18.04 1.15 -5.06
N LEU A 184 -17.99 1.83 -6.20
CA LEU A 184 -16.76 2.31 -6.81
C LEU A 184 -16.59 3.79 -6.46
N VAL A 185 -15.46 4.14 -5.88
CA VAL A 185 -15.02 5.53 -5.75
C VAL A 185 -14.44 5.95 -7.09
N ASP A 186 -15.20 6.69 -7.87
CA ASP A 186 -14.95 6.97 -9.28
C ASP A 186 -14.28 8.30 -9.56
N GLU A 187 -13.94 9.05 -8.50
CA GLU A 187 -13.13 10.25 -8.61
C GLU A 187 -11.80 10.15 -7.81
N PRO A 188 -10.77 10.91 -8.20
CA PRO A 188 -9.52 10.96 -7.47
C PRO A 188 -9.68 11.80 -6.18
N LEU A 189 -9.32 11.21 -5.05
CA LEU A 189 -9.36 11.87 -3.75
C LEU A 189 -7.97 12.42 -3.37
N LEU A 190 -7.94 13.52 -2.63
CA LEU A 190 -6.73 13.97 -1.95
C LEU A 190 -6.27 12.88 -0.96
N PRO A 191 -4.96 12.73 -0.70
CA PRO A 191 -4.46 11.69 0.19
C PRO A 191 -5.08 11.73 1.59
N CYS A 192 -5.32 12.92 2.16
CA CYS A 192 -5.96 13.09 3.48
C CYS A 192 -7.43 12.65 3.47
N ASP A 193 -8.16 12.90 2.38
CA ASP A 193 -9.56 12.53 2.22
C ASP A 193 -9.70 11.02 2.01
N LEU A 194 -8.83 10.45 1.18
CA LEU A 194 -8.77 9.00 0.98
C LEU A 194 -8.43 8.27 2.28
N LYS A 195 -7.49 8.81 3.06
CA LYS A 195 -7.17 8.26 4.39
C LYS A 195 -8.39 8.30 5.31
N SER A 196 -9.17 9.37 5.28
CA SER A 196 -10.41 9.50 6.05
C SER A 196 -11.47 8.47 5.62
N LEU A 197 -11.63 8.26 4.33
CA LEU A 197 -12.53 7.25 3.79
C LEU A 197 -12.13 5.84 4.26
N ILE A 198 -10.84 5.51 4.18
CA ILE A 198 -10.30 4.21 4.63
C ILE A 198 -10.54 4.01 6.13
N GLY A 199 -10.39 5.08 6.93
CA GLY A 199 -10.59 5.02 8.39
C GLY A 199 -12.03 4.74 8.84
N LYS A 200 -13.01 4.83 7.93
CA LYS A 200 -14.41 4.47 8.20
C LYS A 200 -14.74 2.99 7.87
N MET A 201 -13.83 2.27 7.24
CA MET A 201 -14.00 0.87 6.88
C MET A 201 -13.74 -0.06 8.07
N ASP A 202 -14.29 -1.25 8.03
CA ASP A 202 -14.04 -2.28 9.07
C ASP A 202 -12.79 -3.10 8.78
N MET A 203 -12.45 -3.26 7.49
CA MET A 203 -11.30 -4.03 7.03
C MET A 203 -10.85 -3.52 5.66
N LEU A 204 -9.56 -3.65 5.37
CA LEU A 204 -9.00 -3.35 4.04
C LEU A 204 -8.35 -4.60 3.43
N ILE A 205 -8.55 -4.82 2.14
CA ILE A 205 -7.82 -5.80 1.32
C ILE A 205 -7.03 -5.02 0.29
N THR A 206 -5.70 -5.09 0.34
CA THR A 206 -4.89 -4.20 -0.49
C THR A 206 -3.59 -4.80 -0.99
N GLY A 207 -3.24 -4.49 -2.24
CA GLY A 207 -1.91 -4.69 -2.82
C GLY A 207 -1.06 -3.41 -2.85
N ARG A 208 -1.46 -2.35 -2.14
CA ARG A 208 -0.75 -1.05 -2.12
C ARG A 208 -0.23 -0.73 -0.72
N VAL A 209 1.11 -0.61 -0.58
CA VAL A 209 1.76 -0.34 0.72
C VAL A 209 1.19 0.91 1.40
N HIS A 210 1.06 2.03 0.68
CA HIS A 210 0.56 3.26 1.30
C HIS A 210 -0.93 3.20 1.67
N ALA A 211 -1.74 2.40 0.94
CA ALA A 211 -3.11 2.12 1.37
C ALA A 211 -3.13 1.32 2.67
N SER A 212 -2.23 0.34 2.81
CA SER A 212 -2.12 -0.41 4.07
C SER A 212 -1.61 0.46 5.22
N VAL A 213 -0.69 1.42 4.98
CA VAL A 213 -0.29 2.41 5.99
C VAL A 213 -1.49 3.27 6.39
N ALA A 214 -2.27 3.77 5.41
CA ALA A 214 -3.45 4.58 5.67
C ALA A 214 -4.48 3.84 6.53
N ALA A 215 -4.67 2.54 6.31
CA ALA A 215 -5.56 1.70 7.10
C ALA A 215 -4.99 1.44 8.50
N THR A 216 -3.81 0.84 8.57
CA THR A 216 -3.24 0.37 9.84
C THR A 216 -2.87 1.50 10.79
N SER A 217 -2.46 2.68 10.28
CA SER A 217 -2.27 3.88 11.13
C SER A 217 -3.54 4.39 11.79
N GLN A 218 -4.71 3.93 11.35
CA GLN A 218 -6.03 4.19 11.93
C GLN A 218 -6.61 2.93 12.59
N CYS A 219 -5.78 1.92 12.84
CA CYS A 219 -6.15 0.64 13.45
C CYS A 219 -7.18 -0.17 12.65
N ILE A 220 -7.24 0.00 11.32
CA ILE A 220 -8.09 -0.80 10.43
C ILE A 220 -7.37 -2.11 10.09
N PRO A 221 -7.94 -3.29 10.40
CA PRO A 221 -7.42 -4.59 10.03
C PRO A 221 -7.22 -4.70 8.52
N THR A 222 -6.06 -5.24 8.11
CA THR A 222 -5.66 -5.22 6.71
C THR A 222 -5.16 -6.58 6.24
N VAL A 223 -5.68 -7.05 5.11
CA VAL A 223 -5.14 -8.17 4.34
C VAL A 223 -4.25 -7.62 3.24
N TYR A 224 -3.05 -8.15 3.15
CA TYR A 224 -2.01 -7.70 2.22
C TYR A 224 -1.92 -8.66 1.05
N ILE A 225 -2.19 -8.18 -0.16
CA ILE A 225 -1.97 -8.95 -1.39
C ILE A 225 -0.54 -8.67 -1.84
N GLU A 226 0.33 -9.67 -1.78
CA GLU A 226 1.71 -9.56 -2.23
C GLU A 226 1.75 -9.36 -3.75
N TYR A 227 2.87 -8.92 -4.27
CA TYR A 227 3.12 -8.90 -5.70
C TYR A 227 3.35 -10.32 -6.20
N ASP A 228 3.01 -10.59 -7.48
CA ASP A 228 3.28 -11.87 -8.11
C ASP A 228 4.77 -12.21 -7.94
N ARG A 229 5.07 -13.48 -7.61
CA ARG A 229 6.46 -13.97 -7.41
C ARG A 229 7.33 -13.90 -8.66
N ASN A 230 6.72 -13.85 -9.83
CA ASN A 230 7.42 -13.60 -11.09
C ASN A 230 7.79 -12.14 -11.27
N VAL A 231 7.33 -11.29 -10.37
CA VAL A 231 7.65 -9.87 -10.29
C VAL A 231 8.61 -9.66 -9.13
N ILE A 232 9.56 -8.92 -9.41
CA ILE A 232 10.78 -8.61 -8.70
C ILE A 232 10.59 -7.98 -7.27
N TYR A 233 9.37 -7.78 -6.79
CA TYR A 233 9.06 -7.11 -5.51
C TYR A 233 8.29 -7.99 -4.53
N SER A 234 8.44 -9.30 -4.64
CA SER A 234 7.61 -10.30 -3.96
C SER A 234 7.54 -10.18 -2.44
N ASP A 235 8.53 -9.60 -1.78
CA ASP A 235 8.58 -9.57 -0.30
C ASP A 235 8.21 -8.20 0.30
N LYS A 236 7.69 -7.29 -0.51
CA LYS A 236 7.48 -5.90 -0.08
C LYS A 236 6.32 -5.74 0.90
N MET A 237 5.21 -6.42 0.65
CA MET A 237 4.06 -6.38 1.54
C MET A 237 4.35 -7.15 2.83
N TYR A 238 5.06 -8.29 2.71
CA TYR A 238 5.52 -9.05 3.86
C TYR A 238 6.49 -8.25 4.73
N GLY A 239 7.51 -7.63 4.14
CA GLY A 239 8.46 -6.79 4.85
C GLY A 239 7.78 -5.62 5.58
N PHE A 240 6.74 -5.04 4.97
CA PHE A 240 5.96 -3.99 5.59
C PHE A 240 5.07 -4.50 6.72
N SER A 241 4.28 -5.54 6.50
CA SER A 241 3.32 -6.07 7.47
C SER A 241 4.00 -6.62 8.73
N SER A 242 5.18 -7.23 8.58
CA SER A 242 5.96 -7.78 9.71
C SER A 242 6.40 -6.73 10.74
N GLN A 243 6.57 -5.46 10.32
CA GLN A 243 6.92 -4.37 11.26
C GLN A 243 5.81 -4.09 12.27
N ILE A 244 4.57 -4.32 11.87
CA ILE A 244 3.39 -4.03 12.67
C ILE A 244 2.74 -5.30 13.22
N GLY A 245 3.38 -6.47 13.02
CA GLY A 245 2.88 -7.77 13.52
C GLY A 245 1.67 -8.29 12.76
N MET A 246 1.60 -8.01 11.44
CA MET A 246 0.48 -8.38 10.56
C MET A 246 0.89 -9.31 9.41
N ASP A 247 2.04 -9.96 9.51
CA ASP A 247 2.61 -10.81 8.46
C ASP A 247 1.80 -12.09 8.21
N GLU A 248 1.04 -12.58 9.18
CA GLU A 248 0.09 -13.68 9.00
C GLU A 248 -1.08 -13.36 8.05
N TYR A 249 -1.33 -12.06 7.79
CA TYR A 249 -2.39 -11.59 6.89
C TYR A 249 -1.87 -11.24 5.48
N VAL A 250 -0.69 -11.73 5.11
CA VAL A 250 -0.15 -11.60 3.76
C VAL A 250 -0.55 -12.82 2.94
N CYS A 251 -1.10 -12.59 1.76
CA CYS A 251 -1.50 -13.62 0.81
C CYS A 251 -0.86 -13.43 -0.56
N ILE A 252 -0.70 -14.53 -1.30
CA ILE A 252 -0.12 -14.54 -2.64
C ILE A 252 -1.23 -14.30 -3.66
N PRO A 253 -1.05 -13.34 -4.60
CA PRO A 253 -2.02 -13.14 -5.67
C PRO A 253 -2.13 -14.40 -6.53
N GLY A 254 -3.34 -14.73 -6.96
CA GLY A 254 -3.62 -15.93 -7.78
C GLY A 254 -3.82 -17.23 -6.99
N ASP A 255 -3.41 -17.31 -5.74
CA ASP A 255 -3.77 -18.40 -4.86
C ASP A 255 -5.12 -18.11 -4.17
N ARG A 256 -6.17 -18.67 -4.74
CA ARG A 256 -7.55 -18.48 -4.30
C ARG A 256 -7.78 -18.89 -2.85
N GLU A 257 -7.28 -20.06 -2.47
CA GLU A 257 -7.52 -20.61 -1.12
C GLU A 257 -6.71 -19.82 -0.08
N SER A 258 -5.47 -19.47 -0.38
CA SER A 258 -4.66 -18.60 0.47
C SER A 258 -5.37 -17.26 0.69
N LEU A 259 -5.80 -16.59 -0.38
CA LEU A 259 -6.48 -15.30 -0.30
C LEU A 259 -7.78 -15.40 0.51
N LYS A 260 -8.62 -16.39 0.25
CA LYS A 260 -9.87 -16.60 0.96
C LYS A 260 -9.66 -16.88 2.45
N ASN A 261 -8.73 -17.78 2.78
CA ASN A 261 -8.47 -18.16 4.17
C ASN A 261 -7.88 -17.01 4.97
N THR A 262 -6.98 -16.22 4.37
CA THR A 262 -6.40 -15.03 4.99
C THR A 262 -7.48 -13.96 5.26
N ILE A 263 -8.38 -13.72 4.29
CA ILE A 263 -9.51 -12.79 4.47
C ILE A 263 -10.43 -13.25 5.58
N LEU A 264 -10.78 -14.53 5.62
CA LEU A 264 -11.63 -15.09 6.67
C LEU A 264 -10.99 -15.00 8.05
N SER A 265 -9.69 -15.30 8.15
CA SER A 265 -8.93 -15.16 9.39
C SER A 265 -8.93 -13.71 9.88
N CYS A 266 -8.59 -12.76 9.01
CA CYS A 266 -8.61 -11.33 9.34
C CYS A 266 -10.01 -10.87 9.77
N TYR A 267 -11.05 -11.26 9.04
CA TYR A 267 -12.43 -10.91 9.34
C TYR A 267 -12.92 -11.43 10.71
N LYS A 268 -12.58 -12.66 11.05
CA LYS A 268 -12.93 -13.26 12.36
C LYS A 268 -12.21 -12.57 13.51
N ASN A 269 -11.02 -12.06 13.26
CA ASN A 269 -10.14 -11.49 14.29
C ASN A 269 -10.13 -9.93 14.30
N ILE A 270 -11.09 -9.27 13.63
CA ILE A 270 -11.12 -7.80 13.48
C ILE A 270 -10.86 -7.08 14.81
N GLU A 271 -11.56 -7.43 15.87
CA GLU A 271 -11.45 -6.73 17.17
C GLU A 271 -10.09 -7.00 17.84
N GLN A 272 -9.58 -8.22 17.75
CA GLN A 272 -8.26 -8.56 18.28
C GLN A 272 -7.15 -7.80 17.51
N ILE A 273 -7.24 -7.73 16.18
CA ILE A 273 -6.30 -6.98 15.35
C ILE A 273 -6.35 -5.49 15.67
N LYS A 274 -7.54 -4.91 15.83
CA LYS A 274 -7.68 -3.51 16.24
C LYS A 274 -6.94 -3.23 17.56
N MET A 275 -7.12 -4.06 18.56
CA MET A 275 -6.41 -3.92 19.86
C MET A 275 -4.88 -4.02 19.70
N GLN A 276 -4.39 -4.96 18.88
CA GLN A 276 -2.96 -5.10 18.60
C GLN A 276 -2.40 -3.84 17.91
N LEU A 277 -3.12 -3.33 16.91
CA LEU A 277 -2.74 -2.11 16.19
C LEU A 277 -2.78 -0.88 17.11
N GLN A 278 -3.80 -0.72 17.96
CA GLN A 278 -3.88 0.37 18.94
C GLN A 278 -2.67 0.42 19.88
N HIS A 279 -2.12 -0.74 20.24
CA HIS A 279 -0.90 -0.82 21.04
C HIS A 279 0.36 -0.56 20.21
N ARG A 280 0.42 -1.07 18.98
CA ARG A 280 1.63 -1.06 18.13
C ARG A 280 1.85 0.26 17.40
N ILE A 281 0.78 0.87 16.87
CA ILE A 281 0.88 2.05 16.00
C ILE A 281 1.52 3.26 16.68
N PRO A 282 1.22 3.62 17.94
CA PRO A 282 1.91 4.72 18.62
C PRO A 282 3.43 4.53 18.69
N GLN A 283 3.91 3.30 18.88
CA GLN A 283 5.34 2.99 18.90
C GLN A 283 5.97 3.18 17.51
N ILE A 284 5.27 2.77 16.45
CA ILE A 284 5.69 2.96 15.06
C ILE A 284 5.74 4.44 14.71
N GLN A 285 4.76 5.24 15.11
CA GLN A 285 4.73 6.68 14.87
C GLN A 285 5.90 7.38 15.58
N MET A 286 6.14 7.08 16.84
CA MET A 286 7.27 7.63 17.59
C MET A 286 8.61 7.26 16.93
N GLN A 287 8.78 6.05 16.40
CA GLN A 287 9.99 5.67 15.67
C GLN A 287 10.12 6.40 14.33
N ALA A 288 8.99 6.64 13.64
CA ALA A 288 8.97 7.41 12.39
C ALA A 288 9.30 8.90 12.62
N GLU A 289 8.96 9.47 13.76
CA GLU A 289 9.35 10.83 14.14
C GLU A 289 10.83 10.95 14.46
N LYS A 290 11.38 10.04 15.23
CA LYS A 290 12.79 10.06 15.65
C LYS A 290 13.78 10.09 14.49
N ILE A 291 13.43 9.55 13.33
CA ILE A 291 14.33 9.53 12.18
C ILE A 291 14.64 10.93 11.64
N PHE A 292 13.74 11.89 11.83
CA PHE A 292 13.99 13.27 11.39
C PHE A 292 15.14 13.93 12.13
N GLU A 293 15.33 13.60 13.43
CA GLU A 293 16.50 14.08 14.18
C GLU A 293 17.78 13.46 13.65
N VAL A 294 17.81 12.17 13.35
CA VAL A 294 18.95 11.48 12.75
C VAL A 294 19.32 12.08 11.39
N ILE A 295 18.33 12.37 10.54
CA ILE A 295 18.55 13.01 9.23
C ILE A 295 19.11 14.43 9.44
N LYS A 296 18.55 15.17 10.39
CA LYS A 296 18.99 16.53 10.72
C LYS A 296 20.46 16.53 11.21
N GLU A 297 20.83 15.64 12.11
CA GLU A 297 22.20 15.49 12.58
C GLU A 297 23.15 15.11 11.44
N ASP A 298 22.75 14.17 10.57
CA ASP A 298 23.53 13.80 9.39
C ASP A 298 23.75 15.00 8.47
N VAL A 299 22.73 15.83 8.23
CA VAL A 299 22.82 17.02 7.37
C VAL A 299 23.66 18.12 8.04
N GLN A 300 23.43 18.41 9.34
CA GLN A 300 24.10 19.48 10.07
C GLN A 300 25.58 19.18 10.39
N GLY A 301 25.95 17.95 10.66
CA GLY A 301 27.35 17.55 10.86
C GLY A 301 28.29 17.80 9.66
N SER A 302 27.77 18.45 8.61
CA SER A 302 28.53 18.91 7.44
C SER A 302 28.86 20.41 7.46
N VAL A 303 28.45 21.15 8.50
CA VAL A 303 28.60 22.63 8.56
C VAL A 303 29.88 23.05 9.32
N ASP A 304 30.56 22.11 9.97
CA ASP A 304 31.83 22.36 10.66
C ASP A 304 33.06 21.98 9.78
N LEU A 305 33.09 22.54 8.55
CA LEU A 305 34.29 22.55 7.70
C LEU A 305 34.58 23.97 7.25
#